data_ec33a096879ad88afcbefa40620a5ebe
#
_entry.id   ec33a096879ad88afcbefa40620a5ebe
#
_cell.length_a   1.000
_cell.length_b   1.000
_cell.length_c   1.000
_cell.angle_alpha   90.00
_cell.angle_beta   90.00
_cell.angle_gamma   90.00
#
_symmetry.space_group_name_H-M   'P 1'
#
loop_
_entity.id
_entity.type
_entity.pdbx_description
1 polymer ?
#
loop_
_entity_poly.entity_id
_entity_poly.type
_entity_poly.pdbx_seq_one_letter_code
_entity_poly.pdbx_strand_id
1 'polypeptide(L)'
;MTLNIETADIRSEFEDTVYMYGSRLKEDGITLEYLDNDDDIPEIPCDPKRLRQVFLNVMDNAAKHGGEGKKIDASIHSENNDVVVRIRDYGPGIPEDEIPLVKKKFYKGSSKARGSGIGLAVCDEIVEMHGGVLTLENADGGGTLVTIRLPATQ
;
A
#
# COMPACT_ATOMS: atom_id res chain seq x y z
N MET A 1 -19.93 -4.23 2.84
CA MET A 1 -19.10 -4.19 1.61
C MET A 1 -19.04 -5.58 1.01
N THR A 2 -19.30 -5.72 -0.26
CA THR A 2 -19.12 -6.98 -1.00
C THR A 2 -18.05 -6.80 -2.07
N LEU A 3 -17.34 -7.89 -2.36
CA LEU A 3 -16.34 -7.89 -3.42
C LEU A 3 -16.92 -8.48 -4.71
N ASN A 4 -16.50 -7.91 -5.83
CA ASN A 4 -16.78 -8.47 -7.16
C ASN A 4 -15.54 -9.22 -7.61
N ILE A 5 -15.44 -10.49 -7.24
CA ILE A 5 -14.24 -11.31 -7.49
C ILE A 5 -14.18 -11.75 -8.95
N GLU A 6 -13.02 -11.53 -9.56
CA GLU A 6 -12.69 -12.07 -10.88
C GLU A 6 -11.20 -12.46 -10.89
N THR A 7 -10.80 -13.29 -11.84
CA THR A 7 -9.38 -13.60 -12.01
C THR A 7 -8.73 -12.43 -12.72
N ALA A 8 -7.74 -11.82 -12.12
CA ALA A 8 -7.15 -10.59 -12.65
C ALA A 8 -5.63 -10.56 -12.49
N ASP A 9 -5.00 -9.81 -13.41
CA ASP A 9 -3.57 -9.52 -13.37
C ASP A 9 -3.32 -8.33 -12.44
N ILE A 10 -3.03 -8.64 -11.19
CA ILE A 10 -2.87 -7.60 -10.17
C ILE A 10 -1.57 -6.82 -10.34
N ARG A 11 -0.53 -7.44 -10.95
CA ARG A 11 0.70 -6.70 -11.27
C ARG A 11 0.40 -5.54 -12.21
N SER A 12 -0.35 -5.80 -13.27
CA SER A 12 -0.73 -4.77 -14.24
C SER A 12 -1.53 -3.65 -13.58
N GLU A 13 -2.47 -4.02 -12.71
CA GLU A 13 -3.27 -3.05 -11.95
C GLU A 13 -2.40 -2.18 -11.05
N PHE A 14 -1.45 -2.79 -10.37
CA PHE A 14 -0.52 -2.07 -9.49
C PHE A 14 0.40 -1.14 -10.27
N GLU A 15 0.98 -1.65 -11.37
CA GLU A 15 1.89 -0.85 -12.21
C GLU A 15 1.19 0.37 -12.80
N ASP A 16 -0.04 0.20 -13.27
CA ASP A 16 -0.84 1.31 -13.79
C ASP A 16 -1.09 2.37 -12.71
N THR A 17 -1.38 1.92 -11.51
CA THR A 17 -1.63 2.83 -10.38
C THR A 17 -0.36 3.60 -10.02
N VAL A 18 0.79 2.91 -9.96
CA VAL A 18 2.08 3.54 -9.69
C VAL A 18 2.41 4.59 -10.74
N TYR A 19 2.18 4.26 -12.02
CA TYR A 19 2.46 5.18 -13.11
C TYR A 19 1.62 6.46 -13.00
N MET A 20 0.31 6.29 -12.83
CA MET A 20 -0.61 7.44 -12.77
C MET A 20 -0.35 8.31 -11.53
N TYR A 21 -0.22 7.69 -10.38
CA TYR A 21 -0.04 8.44 -9.14
C TYR A 21 1.34 9.07 -9.06
N GLY A 22 2.36 8.39 -9.59
CA GLY A 22 3.72 8.92 -9.67
C GLY A 22 3.81 10.20 -10.48
N SER A 23 3.07 10.28 -11.57
CA SER A 23 3.00 11.52 -12.38
C SER A 23 2.45 12.69 -11.56
N ARG A 24 1.42 12.42 -10.75
CA ARG A 24 0.84 13.45 -9.90
C ARG A 24 1.81 13.88 -8.79
N LEU A 25 2.51 12.93 -8.17
CA LEU A 25 3.44 13.22 -7.08
C LEU A 25 4.64 14.03 -7.51
N LYS A 26 5.03 13.96 -8.78
CA LYS A 26 6.10 14.82 -9.31
C LYS A 26 5.81 16.29 -9.11
N GLU A 27 4.56 16.68 -9.22
CA GLU A 27 4.14 18.08 -9.01
C GLU A 27 4.39 18.52 -7.58
N ASP A 28 4.37 17.60 -6.64
CA ASP A 28 4.63 17.84 -5.22
C ASP A 28 6.10 17.61 -4.83
N GLY A 29 6.95 17.35 -5.82
CA GLY A 29 8.37 17.11 -5.58
C GLY A 29 8.69 15.74 -5.00
N ILE A 30 7.77 14.78 -5.11
CA ILE A 30 7.95 13.42 -4.58
C ILE A 30 8.18 12.46 -5.74
N THR A 31 9.23 11.64 -5.64
CA THR A 31 9.52 10.60 -6.62
C THR A 31 8.94 9.28 -6.16
N LEU A 32 8.02 8.73 -6.94
CA LEU A 32 7.50 7.37 -6.73
C LEU A 32 8.27 6.44 -7.65
N GLU A 33 9.13 5.61 -7.08
CA GLU A 33 9.99 4.70 -7.82
C GLU A 33 9.41 3.29 -7.80
N TYR A 34 9.18 2.73 -8.99
CA TYR A 34 8.77 1.34 -9.13
C TYR A 34 10.01 0.46 -9.20
N LEU A 35 10.16 -0.43 -8.22
CA LEU A 35 11.30 -1.36 -8.16
C LEU A 35 10.92 -2.63 -8.89
N ASP A 36 11.24 -2.68 -10.18
CA ASP A 36 10.89 -3.79 -11.05
C ASP A 36 11.68 -5.06 -10.71
N ASN A 37 11.14 -6.21 -11.08
CA ASN A 37 11.80 -7.50 -10.89
C ASN A 37 11.25 -8.50 -11.91
N ASP A 38 11.89 -9.67 -12.00
CA ASP A 38 11.56 -10.72 -12.96
C ASP A 38 10.62 -11.78 -12.38
N ASP A 39 10.02 -11.55 -11.24
CA ASP A 39 9.11 -12.50 -10.61
C ASP A 39 7.93 -12.82 -11.54
N ASP A 40 7.58 -14.11 -11.59
CA ASP A 40 6.38 -14.54 -12.29
C ASP A 40 5.20 -14.44 -11.32
N ILE A 41 4.38 -13.42 -11.52
CA ILE A 41 3.24 -13.16 -10.64
C ILE A 41 1.97 -13.66 -11.32
N PRO A 42 1.31 -14.68 -10.74
CA PRO A 42 0.12 -15.23 -11.37
C PRO A 42 -1.06 -14.29 -11.27
N GLU A 43 -2.04 -14.48 -12.16
CA GLU A 43 -3.35 -13.87 -11.96
C GLU A 43 -3.97 -14.46 -10.70
N ILE A 44 -4.73 -13.63 -9.98
CA ILE A 44 -5.33 -14.06 -8.72
C ILE A 44 -6.83 -13.76 -8.71
N PRO A 45 -7.61 -14.52 -7.93
CA PRO A 45 -9.01 -14.16 -7.70
C PRO A 45 -9.06 -12.96 -6.79
N CYS A 46 -9.65 -11.86 -7.26
CA CYS A 46 -9.69 -10.61 -6.51
C CYS A 46 -10.72 -9.64 -7.08
N ASP A 47 -10.92 -8.55 -6.36
CA ASP A 47 -11.69 -7.40 -6.86
C ASP A 47 -10.67 -6.31 -7.26
N PRO A 48 -10.32 -6.18 -8.54
CA PRO A 48 -9.26 -5.25 -8.95
C PRO A 48 -9.57 -3.80 -8.63
N LYS A 49 -10.84 -3.39 -8.68
CA LYS A 49 -11.22 -2.00 -8.36
C LYS A 49 -11.00 -1.69 -6.89
N ARG A 50 -11.33 -2.64 -6.01
CA ARG A 50 -11.11 -2.48 -4.58
C ARG A 50 -9.62 -2.48 -4.24
N LEU A 51 -8.85 -3.34 -4.89
CA LEU A 51 -7.40 -3.35 -4.68
C LEU A 51 -6.74 -2.07 -5.19
N ARG A 52 -7.21 -1.53 -6.32
CA ARG A 52 -6.75 -0.22 -6.78
C ARG A 52 -6.98 0.85 -5.72
N GLN A 53 -8.16 0.84 -5.10
CA GLN A 53 -8.48 1.76 -4.01
C GLN A 53 -7.48 1.62 -2.86
N VAL A 54 -7.12 0.38 -2.50
CA VAL A 54 -6.12 0.10 -1.47
C VAL A 54 -4.76 0.69 -1.87
N PHE A 55 -4.30 0.42 -3.09
CA PHE A 55 -3.00 0.92 -3.57
C PHE A 55 -2.95 2.44 -3.54
N LEU A 56 -4.00 3.10 -4.04
CA LEU A 56 -4.07 4.56 -4.04
C LEU A 56 -4.07 5.14 -2.64
N ASN A 57 -4.85 4.55 -1.74
CA ASN A 57 -4.93 5.04 -0.36
C ASN A 57 -3.60 4.88 0.38
N VAL A 58 -2.92 3.75 0.16
CA VAL A 58 -1.62 3.51 0.79
C VAL A 58 -0.56 4.47 0.25
N MET A 59 -0.54 4.69 -1.07
CA MET A 59 0.39 5.64 -1.68
C MET A 59 0.10 7.08 -1.24
N ASP A 60 -1.18 7.47 -1.17
CA ASP A 60 -1.58 8.79 -0.70
C ASP A 60 -1.17 9.00 0.76
N ASN A 61 -1.34 7.99 1.58
CA ASN A 61 -0.92 8.01 2.97
C ASN A 61 0.60 8.17 3.10
N ALA A 62 1.35 7.44 2.27
CA ALA A 62 2.80 7.55 2.21
C ALA A 62 3.24 8.96 1.82
N ALA A 63 2.57 9.56 0.85
CA ALA A 63 2.89 10.92 0.39
C ALA A 63 2.59 11.97 1.45
N LYS A 64 1.44 11.86 2.12
CA LYS A 64 1.04 12.83 3.15
C LYS A 64 1.85 12.69 4.44
N HIS A 65 2.16 11.46 4.81
CA HIS A 65 2.78 11.13 6.08
C HIS A 65 4.30 11.10 5.97
N GLY A 66 4.83 10.58 4.87
CA GLY A 66 6.27 10.43 4.65
C GLY A 66 6.82 11.31 3.54
N GLY A 67 6.03 12.25 3.03
CA GLY A 67 6.40 13.06 1.86
C GLY A 67 7.61 13.95 2.05
N GLU A 68 7.98 14.27 3.29
CA GLU A 68 9.17 15.07 3.54
C GLU A 68 10.46 14.35 3.14
N GLY A 69 10.43 13.02 3.03
CA GLY A 69 11.54 12.24 2.48
C GLY A 69 11.64 12.31 0.97
N LYS A 70 10.63 12.87 0.31
CA LYS A 70 10.57 13.15 -1.14
C LYS A 70 10.71 11.92 -2.03
N LYS A 71 10.57 10.73 -1.47
CA LYS A 71 10.70 9.48 -2.21
C LYS A 71 9.77 8.41 -1.63
N ILE A 72 9.17 7.63 -2.52
CA ILE A 72 8.38 6.45 -2.17
C ILE A 72 8.83 5.32 -3.07
N ASP A 73 9.12 4.16 -2.50
CA ASP A 73 9.43 2.95 -3.26
C ASP A 73 8.20 2.06 -3.31
N ALA A 74 7.93 1.50 -4.49
CA ALA A 74 6.81 0.59 -4.70
C ALA A 74 7.28 -0.66 -5.42
N SER A 75 6.88 -1.83 -4.92
CA SER A 75 7.24 -3.10 -5.53
C SER A 75 6.12 -4.14 -5.39
N ILE A 76 6.15 -5.13 -6.25
CA ILE A 76 5.24 -6.27 -6.20
C ILE A 76 6.03 -7.53 -6.53
N HIS A 77 5.90 -8.54 -5.69
CA HIS A 77 6.67 -9.79 -5.75
C HIS A 77 5.76 -10.99 -5.58
N SER A 78 6.29 -12.16 -5.93
CA SER A 78 5.68 -13.45 -5.59
C SER A 78 6.52 -14.10 -4.51
N GLU A 79 5.91 -14.43 -3.36
CA GLU A 79 6.58 -15.07 -2.23
C GLU A 79 5.68 -16.18 -1.68
N ASN A 80 6.16 -17.43 -1.70
CA ASN A 80 5.44 -18.57 -1.11
C ASN A 80 3.98 -18.69 -1.58
N ASN A 81 3.74 -18.51 -2.88
CA ASN A 81 2.41 -18.51 -3.52
C ASN A 81 1.52 -17.35 -3.11
N ASP A 82 2.08 -16.32 -2.48
CA ASP A 82 1.38 -15.08 -2.23
C ASP A 82 1.88 -13.99 -3.16
N VAL A 83 1.02 -13.03 -3.45
CA VAL A 83 1.42 -11.79 -4.11
C VAL A 83 1.68 -10.78 -3.00
N VAL A 84 2.86 -10.18 -3.01
CA VAL A 84 3.30 -9.27 -1.95
C VAL A 84 3.59 -7.89 -2.53
N VAL A 85 2.83 -6.90 -2.09
CA VAL A 85 3.00 -5.50 -2.48
C VAL A 85 3.65 -4.76 -1.32
N ARG A 86 4.70 -3.99 -1.62
CA ARG A 86 5.36 -3.15 -0.61
C ARG A 86 5.42 -1.71 -1.07
N ILE A 87 5.05 -0.80 -0.17
CA ILE A 87 5.10 0.64 -0.40
C ILE A 87 5.83 1.24 0.78
N ARG A 88 6.98 1.87 0.52
CA ARG A 88 7.82 2.44 1.55
C ARG A 88 8.04 3.93 1.32
N ASP A 89 7.81 4.74 2.35
CA ASP A 89 8.22 6.14 2.35
C ASP A 89 9.54 6.32 3.12
N TYR A 90 10.12 7.51 2.99
CA TYR A 90 11.38 7.88 3.64
C TYR A 90 11.17 9.04 4.62
N GLY A 91 9.97 9.11 5.20
CA GLY A 91 9.61 10.12 6.18
C GLY A 91 10.07 9.76 7.60
N PRO A 92 9.43 10.36 8.60
CA PRO A 92 9.85 10.17 10.00
C PRO A 92 9.48 8.80 10.59
N GLY A 93 8.65 8.03 9.91
CA GLY A 93 8.13 6.79 10.47
C GLY A 93 6.98 7.03 11.43
N ILE A 94 6.62 6.01 12.19
CA ILE A 94 5.50 6.04 13.12
C ILE A 94 6.03 5.71 14.51
N PRO A 95 5.61 6.45 15.57
CA PRO A 95 5.93 6.05 16.93
C PRO A 95 5.46 4.60 17.18
N GLU A 96 6.31 3.78 17.77
CA GLU A 96 6.03 2.35 17.92
C GLU A 96 4.75 2.08 18.68
N ASP A 97 4.43 2.89 19.67
CA ASP A 97 3.21 2.75 20.47
C ASP A 97 1.96 3.09 19.67
N GLU A 98 2.09 3.83 18.53
CA GLU A 98 0.97 4.16 17.66
C GLU A 98 0.75 3.14 16.56
N ILE A 99 1.75 2.31 16.23
CA ILE A 99 1.65 1.35 15.11
C ILE A 99 0.40 0.45 15.23
N PRO A 100 0.12 -0.17 16.38
CA PRO A 100 -1.06 -1.02 16.48
C PRO A 100 -2.39 -0.27 16.34
N LEU A 101 -2.37 1.05 16.43
CA LEU A 101 -3.57 1.87 16.42
C LEU A 101 -3.89 2.46 15.04
N VAL A 102 -2.90 2.60 14.15
CA VAL A 102 -3.07 3.36 12.90
C VAL A 102 -4.04 2.71 11.92
N LYS A 103 -4.33 1.42 12.04
CA LYS A 103 -5.33 0.74 11.22
C LYS A 103 -6.73 0.83 11.80
N LYS A 104 -6.90 1.37 13.00
CA LYS A 104 -8.22 1.52 13.59
C LYS A 104 -8.95 2.65 12.91
N LYS A 105 -10.26 2.45 12.71
CA LYS A 105 -11.12 3.44 12.08
C LYS A 105 -11.07 4.77 12.86
N PHE A 106 -10.92 5.87 12.13
CA PHE A 106 -10.87 7.24 12.66
C PHE A 106 -9.59 7.62 13.43
N TYR A 107 -8.61 6.73 13.55
CA TYR A 107 -7.35 7.10 14.19
C TYR A 107 -6.52 7.98 13.27
N LYS A 108 -6.05 9.12 13.77
CA LYS A 108 -5.24 10.08 13.00
C LYS A 108 -3.78 10.15 13.43
N GLY A 109 -3.44 9.60 14.58
CA GLY A 109 -2.09 9.64 15.11
C GLY A 109 -1.69 11.03 15.61
N SER A 110 -0.40 11.19 15.90
CA SER A 110 0.17 12.44 16.41
C SER A 110 0.51 13.45 15.30
N SER A 111 0.55 13.02 14.04
CA SER A 111 0.89 13.87 12.91
C SER A 111 -0.37 14.39 12.23
N LYS A 112 -0.45 15.71 12.05
CA LYS A 112 -1.55 16.33 11.32
C LYS A 112 -1.54 15.97 9.84
N ALA A 113 -0.37 15.63 9.29
CA ALA A 113 -0.22 15.26 7.90
C ALA A 113 -0.70 13.84 7.60
N ARG A 114 -1.03 13.06 8.65
CA ARG A 114 -1.46 11.66 8.49
C ARG A 114 -2.81 11.52 7.79
N GLY A 115 -3.55 12.60 7.63
CA GLY A 115 -4.83 12.59 6.94
C GLY A 115 -5.93 11.92 7.77
N SER A 116 -6.91 11.37 7.08
CA SER A 116 -8.02 10.66 7.73
C SER A 116 -7.57 9.27 8.18
N GLY A 117 -7.79 8.91 9.43
CA GLY A 117 -7.54 7.57 9.93
C GLY A 117 -8.44 6.49 9.33
N ILE A 118 -9.45 6.90 8.55
CA ILE A 118 -10.37 5.98 7.86
C ILE A 118 -9.67 5.23 6.72
N GLY A 119 -8.71 5.89 6.04
CA GLY A 119 -8.07 5.32 4.84
C GLY A 119 -7.44 3.96 5.06
N LEU A 120 -6.61 3.82 6.09
CA LEU A 120 -5.93 2.54 6.37
C LEU A 120 -6.88 1.50 6.95
N ALA A 121 -7.89 1.91 7.71
CA ALA A 121 -8.90 0.97 8.21
C ALA A 121 -9.68 0.33 7.07
N VAL A 122 -10.05 1.12 6.06
CA VAL A 122 -10.74 0.61 4.87
C VAL A 122 -9.81 -0.32 4.07
N CYS A 123 -8.54 0.06 3.93
CA CYS A 123 -7.55 -0.80 3.24
C CYS A 123 -7.41 -2.15 3.94
N ASP A 124 -7.28 -2.13 5.27
CA ASP A 124 -7.16 -3.34 6.07
C ASP A 124 -8.39 -4.24 5.88
N GLU A 125 -9.58 -3.65 5.91
CA GLU A 125 -10.83 -4.40 5.68
C GLU A 125 -10.87 -5.04 4.29
N ILE A 126 -10.54 -4.28 3.25
CA ILE A 126 -10.54 -4.80 1.88
C ILE A 126 -9.55 -5.96 1.74
N VAL A 127 -8.34 -5.80 2.26
CA VAL A 127 -7.31 -6.83 2.19
C VAL A 127 -7.74 -8.09 2.95
N GLU A 128 -8.32 -7.93 4.14
CA GLU A 128 -8.85 -9.06 4.91
C GLU A 128 -9.96 -9.78 4.16
N MET A 129 -10.84 -9.06 3.48
CA MET A 129 -11.89 -9.67 2.68
C MET A 129 -11.36 -10.48 1.50
N HIS A 130 -10.13 -10.22 1.08
CA HIS A 130 -9.42 -11.00 0.05
C HIS A 130 -8.68 -12.21 0.65
N GLY A 131 -8.77 -12.42 1.95
CA GLY A 131 -8.01 -13.46 2.64
C GLY A 131 -6.55 -13.08 2.85
N GLY A 132 -6.21 -11.81 2.68
CA GLY A 132 -4.84 -11.31 2.81
C GLY A 132 -4.57 -10.62 4.13
N VAL A 133 -3.40 -10.05 4.24
CA VAL A 133 -2.94 -9.33 5.44
C VAL A 133 -2.25 -8.03 5.02
N LEU A 134 -2.61 -6.93 5.68
CA LEU A 134 -1.92 -5.66 5.55
C LEU A 134 -1.13 -5.40 6.83
N THR A 135 0.16 -5.18 6.70
CA THR A 135 1.02 -4.87 7.84
C THR A 135 1.67 -3.49 7.67
N LEU A 136 1.98 -2.88 8.79
CA LEU A 136 2.57 -1.56 8.86
C LEU A 136 3.74 -1.63 9.85
N GLU A 137 4.90 -1.16 9.43
CA GLU A 137 6.09 -1.17 10.28
C GLU A 137 7.02 -0.01 9.92
N ASN A 138 7.91 0.33 10.84
CA ASN A 138 8.99 1.26 10.51
C ASN A 138 10.02 0.53 9.64
N ALA A 139 10.45 1.18 8.57
CA ALA A 139 11.41 0.59 7.64
C ALA A 139 12.83 0.72 8.19
N ASP A 140 13.68 -0.25 7.86
CA ASP A 140 15.11 -0.16 8.13
C ASP A 140 15.68 1.04 7.37
N GLY A 141 16.39 1.89 8.05
CA GLY A 141 16.94 3.10 7.43
C GLY A 141 16.02 4.31 7.45
N GLY A 142 14.84 4.17 8.04
CA GLY A 142 13.89 5.27 8.22
C GLY A 142 12.65 5.17 7.36
N GLY A 143 11.59 5.84 7.81
CA GLY A 143 10.31 5.85 7.13
C GLY A 143 9.41 4.69 7.52
N THR A 144 8.33 4.55 6.77
CA THR A 144 7.28 3.56 7.04
C THR A 144 7.18 2.58 5.87
N LEU A 145 7.00 1.31 6.18
CA LEU A 145 6.78 0.25 5.19
C LEU A 145 5.40 -0.35 5.39
N VAL A 146 4.59 -0.30 4.33
CA VAL A 146 3.31 -1.01 4.28
C VAL A 146 3.49 -2.23 3.38
N THR A 147 3.12 -3.39 3.89
CA THR A 147 3.16 -4.65 3.13
C THR A 147 1.74 -5.19 3.02
N ILE A 148 1.34 -5.52 1.80
CA ILE A 148 0.05 -6.13 1.50
C ILE A 148 0.32 -7.51 0.94
N ARG A 149 -0.15 -8.54 1.61
CA ARG A 149 0.04 -9.93 1.18
C ARG A 149 -1.30 -10.50 0.78
N LEU A 150 -1.39 -10.98 -0.45
CA LEU A 150 -2.64 -11.51 -1.03
C LEU A 150 -2.42 -12.96 -1.45
N PRO A 151 -3.35 -13.87 -1.12
CA PRO A 151 -3.21 -15.25 -1.56
C PRO A 151 -3.41 -15.36 -3.07
N ALA A 152 -2.57 -16.16 -3.73
CA ALA A 152 -2.70 -16.41 -5.16
C ALA A 152 -3.89 -17.33 -5.47
N THR A 153 -4.30 -18.10 -4.51
CA THR A 153 -5.46 -19.01 -4.62
C THR A 153 -6.33 -18.85 -3.39
N GLN A 154 -7.59 -19.10 -3.56
CA GLN A 154 -8.56 -19.04 -2.45
C GLN A 154 -8.98 -20.45 -2.05
#